data_604a6c19920685dbe67ae3c6e0dcf0e9
#
_entry.id   604a6c19920685dbe67ae3c6e0dcf0e9
#
_cell.length_a   1.000
_cell.length_b   1.000
_cell.length_c   1.000
_cell.angle_alpha   90.00
_cell.angle_beta   90.00
_cell.angle_gamma   90.00
#
_symmetry.space_group_name_H-M   'P 1'
#
loop_
_entity.id
_entity.type
_entity.pdbx_description
1 polymer ?
#
loop_
_entity_poly.entity_id
_entity_poly.type
_entity_poly.pdbx_seq_one_letter_code
_entity_poly.pdbx_strand_id
1 'polypeptide(L)'
;MNGITGWMFIFGFGIQPSEFAKTILIIYMALLYEKLIKNRELSNFGKVLPFVVPLIFMSLVFKQPDLGTMAIIFIITLTVFLIVPYDKKTKLMIVALSVISVLIIVIAMLVSGKGLSDSQKSRLNYKKPCTRYREKTGYQVCNGFIAINSGGILGSGYGDSKQKYLYLPEAHTDFIYAIIVEEMGLIIGIIIILVYFIMVWRIIMIGKKSYNIQGVIICYGVASYIAAHVMINLGGVLGVIPLTGVPLPFYSYGGSFMINLLICLAFVQRTCVENKIFEQKHLIR
;
A
#
# COMPACT_ATOMS: atom_id res chain seq x y z
N MET A 1 8.25 3.63 -24.51
CA MET A 1 7.41 4.01 -23.36
C MET A 1 6.12 3.21 -23.46
N ASN A 2 5.98 2.16 -22.69
CA ASN A 2 4.91 1.17 -22.84
C ASN A 2 3.64 1.66 -22.14
N GLY A 3 2.78 2.45 -22.82
CA GLY A 3 1.35 2.61 -22.50
C GLY A 3 0.92 2.86 -21.03
N ILE A 4 1.81 3.32 -20.13
CA ILE A 4 1.49 3.58 -18.73
C ILE A 4 0.88 4.98 -18.66
N THR A 5 -0.44 5.04 -18.69
CA THR A 5 -1.24 6.27 -18.63
C THR A 5 -1.31 6.89 -17.24
N GLY A 6 -0.61 6.35 -16.24
CA GLY A 6 -0.67 6.78 -14.83
C GLY A 6 0.30 7.88 -14.42
N TRP A 7 1.20 8.31 -15.30
CA TRP A 7 2.22 9.33 -14.99
C TRP A 7 1.96 10.63 -15.74
N MET A 8 1.99 11.72 -15.01
CA MET A 8 1.98 13.09 -15.57
C MET A 8 3.39 13.67 -15.45
N PHE A 9 3.91 14.25 -16.55
CA PHE A 9 5.19 14.93 -16.54
C PHE A 9 4.96 16.44 -16.51
N ILE A 10 5.38 17.09 -15.40
CA ILE A 10 5.26 18.54 -15.19
C ILE A 10 6.68 19.06 -14.98
N PHE A 11 7.16 19.95 -15.85
CA PHE A 11 8.52 20.51 -15.82
C PHE A 11 9.63 19.45 -15.73
N GLY A 12 9.47 18.30 -16.37
CA GLY A 12 10.44 17.20 -16.35
C GLY A 12 10.34 16.27 -15.13
N PHE A 13 9.47 16.56 -14.15
CA PHE A 13 9.21 15.70 -13.00
C PHE A 13 8.04 14.77 -13.29
N GLY A 14 8.27 13.48 -13.09
CA GLY A 14 7.19 12.48 -13.16
C GLY A 14 6.35 12.49 -11.87
N ILE A 15 5.09 12.85 -11.98
CA ILE A 15 4.11 12.81 -10.88
C ILE A 15 3.10 11.70 -11.17
N GLN A 16 2.85 10.85 -10.17
CA GLN A 16 1.82 9.83 -10.25
C GLN A 16 0.61 10.28 -9.41
N PRO A 17 -0.49 10.75 -10.02
CA PRO A 17 -1.66 11.29 -9.30
C PRO A 17 -2.30 10.28 -8.34
N SER A 18 -2.27 8.99 -8.67
CA SER A 18 -2.81 7.93 -7.83
C SER A 18 -2.09 7.79 -6.47
N GLU A 19 -0.84 8.24 -6.35
CA GLU A 19 -0.14 8.28 -5.07
C GLU A 19 -0.80 9.30 -4.13
N PHE A 20 -1.01 10.53 -4.61
CA PHE A 20 -1.66 11.59 -3.84
C PHE A 20 -3.13 11.28 -3.54
N ALA A 21 -3.82 10.60 -4.45
CA ALA A 21 -5.20 10.18 -4.26
C ALA A 21 -5.40 9.33 -2.99
N LYS A 22 -4.43 8.48 -2.63
CA LYS A 22 -4.49 7.65 -1.41
C LYS A 22 -4.51 8.53 -0.14
N THR A 23 -3.67 9.56 -0.08
CA THR A 23 -3.64 10.49 1.06
C THR A 23 -4.89 11.35 1.11
N ILE A 24 -5.32 11.90 -0.01
CA ILE A 24 -6.56 12.68 -0.12
C ILE A 24 -7.75 11.83 0.34
N LEU A 25 -7.78 10.55 -0.01
CA LEU A 25 -8.81 9.63 0.39
C LEU A 25 -8.86 9.42 1.91
N ILE A 26 -7.69 9.25 2.56
CA ILE A 26 -7.61 9.12 4.02
C ILE A 26 -8.18 10.38 4.70
N ILE A 27 -7.78 11.58 4.23
CA ILE A 27 -8.26 12.85 4.77
C ILE A 27 -9.76 13.01 4.53
N TYR A 28 -10.24 12.74 3.31
CA TYR A 28 -11.65 12.77 2.97
C TYR A 28 -12.49 11.89 3.91
N MET A 29 -12.07 10.64 4.10
CA MET A 29 -12.78 9.71 4.98
C MET A 29 -12.74 10.19 6.43
N ALA A 30 -11.63 10.77 6.91
CA ALA A 30 -11.52 11.31 8.25
C ALA A 30 -12.51 12.46 8.50
N LEU A 31 -12.59 13.41 7.56
CA LEU A 31 -13.50 14.55 7.64
C LEU A 31 -14.97 14.12 7.53
N LEU A 32 -15.26 13.22 6.59
CA LEU A 32 -16.64 12.76 6.38
C LEU A 32 -17.18 11.97 7.57
N TYR A 33 -16.39 11.03 8.12
CA TYR A 33 -16.82 10.26 9.29
C TYR A 33 -16.95 11.13 10.54
N GLU A 34 -16.08 12.13 10.74
CA GLU A 34 -16.24 13.10 11.82
C GLU A 34 -17.59 13.82 11.71
N LYS A 35 -17.93 14.32 10.51
CA LYS A 35 -19.20 14.99 10.24
C LYS A 35 -20.41 14.07 10.49
N LEU A 36 -20.38 12.85 9.97
CA LEU A 36 -21.46 11.88 10.12
C LEU A 36 -21.68 11.49 11.59
N ILE A 37 -20.61 11.35 12.37
CA ILE A 37 -20.70 11.00 13.79
C ILE A 37 -21.22 12.18 14.60
N LYS A 38 -20.74 13.41 14.37
CA LYS A 38 -21.20 14.62 15.06
C LYS A 38 -22.68 14.90 14.81
N ASN A 39 -23.14 14.72 13.58
CA ASN A 39 -24.53 14.97 13.20
C ASN A 39 -25.47 13.80 13.55
N ARG A 40 -24.96 12.71 14.14
CA ARG A 40 -25.71 11.47 14.39
C ARG A 40 -26.36 10.88 13.12
N GLU A 41 -25.83 11.21 11.95
CA GLU A 41 -26.31 10.75 10.63
C GLU A 41 -25.73 9.38 10.23
N LEU A 42 -25.50 8.50 11.20
CA LEU A 42 -25.11 7.11 10.95
C LEU A 42 -26.31 6.26 10.48
N SER A 43 -27.18 6.87 9.67
CA SER A 43 -28.26 6.21 8.96
C SER A 43 -27.71 5.20 7.94
N ASN A 44 -28.58 4.39 7.34
CA ASN A 44 -28.18 3.44 6.30
C ASN A 44 -27.47 4.12 5.11
N PHE A 45 -27.89 5.33 4.73
CA PHE A 45 -27.24 6.13 3.70
C PHE A 45 -25.84 6.63 4.14
N GLY A 46 -25.73 7.14 5.38
CA GLY A 46 -24.45 7.57 5.96
C GLY A 46 -23.42 6.46 6.07
N LYS A 47 -23.85 5.18 6.14
CA LYS A 47 -22.92 4.03 6.14
C LYS A 47 -22.29 3.78 4.76
N VAL A 48 -22.98 4.09 3.68
CA VAL A 48 -22.55 3.82 2.30
C VAL A 48 -21.75 4.99 1.70
N LEU A 49 -22.12 6.23 2.09
CA LEU A 49 -21.54 7.45 1.52
C LEU A 49 -20.01 7.49 1.53
N PRO A 50 -19.29 7.07 2.60
CA PRO A 50 -17.83 7.07 2.62
C PRO A 50 -17.17 6.15 1.60
N PHE A 51 -17.89 5.18 1.05
CA PHE A 51 -17.35 4.25 0.04
C PHE A 51 -17.47 4.77 -1.39
N VAL A 52 -18.30 5.78 -1.65
CA VAL A 52 -18.56 6.29 -3.01
C VAL A 52 -17.26 6.80 -3.65
N VAL A 53 -16.51 7.66 -2.96
CA VAL A 53 -15.27 8.23 -3.50
C VAL A 53 -14.18 7.15 -3.66
N PRO A 54 -13.90 6.29 -2.66
CA PRO A 54 -12.99 5.15 -2.85
C PRO A 54 -13.34 4.27 -4.05
N LEU A 55 -14.62 3.95 -4.25
CA LEU A 55 -15.06 3.13 -5.39
C LEU A 55 -14.81 3.83 -6.74
N ILE A 56 -15.05 5.15 -6.82
CA ILE A 56 -14.70 5.92 -8.01
C ILE A 56 -13.19 5.84 -8.28
N PHE A 57 -12.34 6.10 -7.27
CA PHE A 57 -10.89 6.00 -7.43
C PHE A 57 -10.45 4.59 -7.83
N MET A 58 -10.98 3.54 -7.19
CA MET A 58 -10.66 2.16 -7.56
C MET A 58 -11.05 1.85 -9.00
N SER A 59 -12.20 2.35 -9.48
CA SER A 59 -12.64 2.14 -10.85
C SER A 59 -11.75 2.85 -11.88
N LEU A 60 -11.27 4.05 -11.56
CA LEU A 60 -10.33 4.79 -12.41
C LEU A 60 -8.96 4.12 -12.46
N VAL A 61 -8.43 3.69 -11.31
CA VAL A 61 -7.15 2.98 -11.21
C VAL A 61 -7.21 1.60 -11.89
N PHE A 62 -8.35 0.91 -11.82
CA PHE A 62 -8.56 -0.33 -12.54
C PHE A 62 -8.41 -0.19 -14.06
N LYS A 63 -8.89 0.94 -14.62
CA LYS A 63 -8.70 1.26 -16.05
C LYS A 63 -7.24 1.52 -16.42
N GLN A 64 -6.38 1.86 -15.46
CA GLN A 64 -4.95 2.11 -15.64
C GLN A 64 -4.08 0.84 -15.48
N PRO A 65 -4.63 -0.35 -15.56
CA PRO A 65 -4.19 -1.68 -15.13
C PRO A 65 -3.23 -1.73 -13.93
N ASP A 66 -3.44 -0.89 -12.93
CA ASP A 66 -2.66 -0.85 -11.68
C ASP A 66 -3.41 -1.56 -10.54
N LEU A 67 -3.30 -2.88 -10.51
CA LEU A 67 -3.92 -3.73 -9.48
C LEU A 67 -3.33 -3.50 -8.08
N GLY A 68 -2.05 -3.12 -8.01
CA GLY A 68 -1.37 -2.85 -6.74
C GLY A 68 -1.96 -1.64 -6.02
N THR A 69 -2.04 -0.51 -6.72
CA THR A 69 -2.66 0.71 -6.18
C THR A 69 -4.13 0.50 -5.83
N MET A 70 -4.88 -0.24 -6.65
CA MET A 70 -6.27 -0.58 -6.35
C MET A 70 -6.39 -1.37 -5.05
N ALA A 71 -5.54 -2.38 -4.83
CA ALA A 71 -5.53 -3.18 -3.61
C ALA A 71 -5.20 -2.31 -2.37
N ILE A 72 -4.27 -1.38 -2.48
CA ILE A 72 -3.92 -0.45 -1.40
C ILE A 72 -5.11 0.44 -1.03
N ILE A 73 -5.79 1.04 -2.02
CA ILE A 73 -6.99 1.86 -1.79
C ILE A 73 -8.08 1.03 -1.09
N PHE A 74 -8.27 -0.21 -1.51
CA PHE A 74 -9.23 -1.13 -0.88
C PHE A 74 -8.86 -1.41 0.57
N ILE A 75 -7.60 -1.74 0.88
CA ILE A 75 -7.12 -2.01 2.24
C ILE A 75 -7.30 -0.77 3.14
N ILE A 76 -6.93 0.43 2.67
CA ILE A 76 -7.12 1.68 3.40
C ILE A 76 -8.62 1.88 3.72
N THR A 77 -9.47 1.78 2.71
CA THR A 77 -10.92 1.99 2.86
C THR A 77 -11.53 1.01 3.86
N LEU A 78 -11.18 -0.26 3.74
CA LEU A 78 -11.65 -1.31 4.64
C LEU A 78 -11.17 -1.09 6.08
N THR A 79 -9.88 -0.75 6.27
CA THR A 79 -9.31 -0.49 7.60
C THR A 79 -9.99 0.69 8.27
N VAL A 80 -10.16 1.80 7.57
CA VAL A 80 -10.86 2.99 8.09
C VAL A 80 -12.30 2.64 8.47
N PHE A 81 -13.02 1.91 7.62
CA PHE A 81 -14.39 1.49 7.92
C PHE A 81 -14.48 0.62 9.20
N LEU A 82 -13.54 -0.32 9.39
CA LEU A 82 -13.54 -1.22 10.55
C LEU A 82 -13.35 -0.47 11.88
N ILE A 83 -12.70 0.69 11.86
CA ILE A 83 -12.40 1.49 13.05
C ILE A 83 -13.58 2.36 13.47
N VAL A 84 -14.38 2.83 12.50
CA VAL A 84 -15.56 3.64 12.79
C VAL A 84 -16.54 2.87 13.70
N PRO A 85 -17.17 3.51 14.71
CA PRO A 85 -18.00 2.84 15.71
C PRO A 85 -19.39 2.43 15.17
N TYR A 86 -19.38 1.56 14.15
CA TYR A 86 -20.60 0.87 13.70
C TYR A 86 -20.86 -0.39 14.53
N ASP A 87 -22.11 -0.84 14.56
CA ASP A 87 -22.49 -2.12 15.15
C ASP A 87 -21.79 -3.32 14.46
N LYS A 88 -21.51 -4.37 15.23
CA LYS A 88 -20.79 -5.56 14.73
C LYS A 88 -21.46 -6.22 13.52
N LYS A 89 -22.80 -6.24 13.52
CA LYS A 89 -23.60 -6.81 12.42
C LYS A 89 -23.38 -6.06 11.12
N THR A 90 -23.43 -4.71 11.15
CA THR A 90 -23.14 -3.85 9.99
C THR A 90 -21.71 -4.04 9.49
N LYS A 91 -20.73 -4.07 10.39
CA LYS A 91 -19.33 -4.31 10.00
C LYS A 91 -19.16 -5.65 9.30
N LEU A 92 -19.68 -6.73 9.88
CA LEU A 92 -19.60 -8.08 9.29
C LEU A 92 -20.30 -8.13 7.92
N MET A 93 -21.48 -7.54 7.80
CA MET A 93 -22.23 -7.51 6.55
C MET A 93 -21.47 -6.78 5.44
N ILE A 94 -20.91 -5.59 5.72
CA ILE A 94 -20.19 -4.80 4.71
C ILE A 94 -18.87 -5.50 4.34
N VAL A 95 -18.13 -6.06 5.30
CA VAL A 95 -16.92 -6.85 5.02
C VAL A 95 -17.27 -8.06 4.15
N ALA A 96 -18.30 -8.81 4.49
CA ALA A 96 -18.74 -9.96 3.69
C ALA A 96 -19.11 -9.54 2.26
N LEU A 97 -19.90 -8.47 2.10
CA LEU A 97 -20.27 -7.94 0.79
C LEU A 97 -19.05 -7.47 -0.01
N SER A 98 -18.07 -6.80 0.63
CA SER A 98 -16.86 -6.36 -0.04
C SER A 98 -15.98 -7.53 -0.49
N VAL A 99 -15.83 -8.57 0.32
CA VAL A 99 -15.10 -9.78 -0.05
C VAL A 99 -15.81 -10.52 -1.18
N ILE A 100 -17.13 -10.69 -1.09
CA ILE A 100 -17.93 -11.34 -2.14
C ILE A 100 -17.84 -10.57 -3.45
N SER A 101 -17.94 -9.23 -3.43
CA SER A 101 -17.84 -8.42 -4.65
C SER A 101 -16.46 -8.55 -5.31
N VAL A 102 -15.38 -8.55 -4.53
CA VAL A 102 -14.02 -8.77 -5.05
C VAL A 102 -13.90 -10.18 -5.66
N LEU A 103 -14.42 -11.21 -4.99
CA LEU A 103 -14.42 -12.57 -5.51
C LEU A 103 -15.20 -12.69 -6.83
N ILE A 104 -16.38 -12.09 -6.91
CA ILE A 104 -17.19 -12.07 -8.16
C ILE A 104 -16.42 -11.40 -9.29
N ILE A 105 -15.79 -10.25 -9.03
CA ILE A 105 -14.99 -9.53 -10.03
C ILE A 105 -13.82 -10.41 -10.50
N VAL A 106 -13.08 -11.03 -9.58
CA VAL A 106 -11.96 -11.90 -9.91
C VAL A 106 -12.42 -13.11 -10.73
N ILE A 107 -13.50 -13.78 -10.33
CA ILE A 107 -14.06 -14.92 -11.06
C ILE A 107 -14.54 -14.48 -12.44
N ALA A 108 -15.28 -13.37 -12.56
CA ALA A 108 -15.73 -12.84 -13.83
C ALA A 108 -14.57 -12.53 -14.79
N MET A 109 -13.46 -11.99 -14.28
CA MET A 109 -12.23 -11.76 -15.05
C MET A 109 -11.57 -13.05 -15.52
N LEU A 110 -11.50 -14.06 -14.66
CA LEU A 110 -10.91 -15.35 -15.00
C LEU A 110 -11.73 -16.10 -16.03
N VAL A 111 -13.07 -16.06 -15.90
CA VAL A 111 -13.99 -16.77 -16.81
C VAL A 111 -14.12 -16.07 -18.16
N SER A 112 -14.25 -14.74 -18.17
CA SER A 112 -14.47 -13.99 -19.40
C SER A 112 -13.20 -13.86 -20.26
N GLY A 113 -12.02 -13.98 -19.66
CA GLY A 113 -10.74 -13.70 -20.32
C GLY A 113 -10.61 -12.27 -20.88
N LYS A 114 -11.69 -11.46 -20.72
CA LYS A 114 -11.79 -10.07 -21.16
C LYS A 114 -11.59 -9.15 -19.96
N GLY A 115 -10.79 -8.12 -20.14
CA GLY A 115 -10.58 -7.09 -19.10
C GLY A 115 -9.20 -7.07 -18.45
N LEU A 116 -8.41 -8.14 -18.58
CA LEU A 116 -7.01 -8.15 -18.17
C LEU A 116 -6.11 -7.96 -19.40
N SER A 117 -5.18 -7.00 -19.31
CA SER A 117 -4.12 -6.88 -20.31
C SER A 117 -3.18 -8.09 -20.25
N ASP A 118 -2.45 -8.38 -21.34
CA ASP A 118 -1.50 -9.50 -21.37
C ASP A 118 -0.42 -9.34 -20.28
N SER A 119 -0.05 -8.10 -19.96
CA SER A 119 0.84 -7.78 -18.84
C SER A 119 0.24 -8.17 -17.48
N GLN A 120 -1.07 -7.98 -17.26
CA GLN A 120 -1.72 -8.40 -16.03
C GLN A 120 -1.86 -9.92 -15.94
N LYS A 121 -2.20 -10.58 -17.04
CA LYS A 121 -2.25 -12.05 -17.10
C LYS A 121 -0.90 -12.68 -16.77
N SER A 122 0.19 -12.12 -17.30
CA SER A 122 1.54 -12.62 -17.01
C SER A 122 1.94 -12.41 -15.54
N ARG A 123 1.47 -11.33 -14.90
CA ARG A 123 1.69 -11.07 -13.46
C ARG A 123 0.91 -12.03 -12.57
N LEU A 124 -0.34 -12.37 -12.92
CA LEU A 124 -1.15 -13.33 -12.17
C LEU A 124 -0.55 -14.74 -12.16
N ASN A 125 0.20 -15.09 -13.20
CA ASN A 125 0.96 -16.34 -13.22
C ASN A 125 2.30 -16.17 -12.50
N TYR A 126 2.30 -16.11 -11.16
CA TYR A 126 3.48 -15.83 -10.33
C TYR A 126 4.19 -17.07 -9.77
N LYS A 127 3.54 -18.24 -9.83
CA LYS A 127 4.12 -19.50 -9.32
C LYS A 127 5.27 -19.98 -10.18
N LYS A 128 6.30 -20.59 -9.54
CA LYS A 128 7.49 -21.16 -10.18
C LYS A 128 8.16 -20.19 -11.18
N PRO A 129 8.58 -18.99 -10.76
CA PRO A 129 9.07 -17.96 -11.69
C PRO A 129 10.28 -18.41 -12.50
N CYS A 130 11.18 -19.21 -11.95
CA CYS A 130 12.39 -19.66 -12.64
C CYS A 130 12.12 -20.66 -13.76
N THR A 131 10.99 -21.37 -13.75
CA THR A 131 10.60 -22.21 -14.91
C THR A 131 10.06 -21.38 -16.07
N ARG A 132 9.70 -20.12 -15.81
CA ARG A 132 9.20 -19.14 -16.77
C ARG A 132 10.17 -17.99 -17.04
N TYR A 133 11.45 -18.31 -17.03
CA TYR A 133 12.53 -17.32 -17.18
C TYR A 133 12.50 -16.54 -18.51
N ARG A 134 11.84 -17.07 -19.54
CA ARG A 134 11.62 -16.38 -20.82
C ARG A 134 10.53 -15.30 -20.76
N GLU A 135 9.65 -15.33 -19.75
CA GLU A 135 8.62 -14.32 -19.53
C GLU A 135 9.19 -13.19 -18.69
N LYS A 136 8.84 -11.93 -19.04
CA LYS A 136 9.36 -10.74 -18.35
C LYS A 136 9.17 -10.79 -16.83
N THR A 137 7.99 -11.17 -16.35
CA THR A 137 7.68 -11.27 -14.92
C THR A 137 8.37 -12.47 -14.24
N GLY A 138 8.45 -13.61 -14.92
CA GLY A 138 9.20 -14.77 -14.43
C GLY A 138 10.68 -14.46 -14.29
N TYR A 139 11.26 -13.78 -15.27
CA TYR A 139 12.65 -13.32 -15.26
C TYR A 139 12.93 -12.41 -14.05
N GLN A 140 12.09 -11.37 -13.82
CA GLN A 140 12.29 -10.43 -12.72
C GLN A 140 12.23 -11.12 -11.36
N VAL A 141 11.19 -11.92 -11.08
CA VAL A 141 11.04 -12.58 -9.78
C VAL A 141 12.11 -13.65 -9.57
N CYS A 142 12.50 -14.39 -10.62
CA CYS A 142 13.58 -15.38 -10.51
C CYS A 142 14.93 -14.72 -10.17
N ASN A 143 15.29 -13.61 -10.84
CA ASN A 143 16.51 -12.86 -10.51
C ASN A 143 16.43 -12.23 -9.12
N GLY A 144 15.25 -11.80 -8.66
CA GLY A 144 15.03 -11.40 -7.27
C GLY A 144 15.36 -12.52 -6.27
N PHE A 145 14.94 -13.76 -6.56
CA PHE A 145 15.29 -14.94 -5.73
C PHE A 145 16.78 -15.24 -5.77
N ILE A 146 17.43 -15.13 -6.95
CA ILE A 146 18.86 -15.30 -7.08
C ILE A 146 19.61 -14.25 -6.26
N ALA A 147 19.17 -12.98 -6.29
CA ALA A 147 19.72 -11.91 -5.46
C ALA A 147 19.67 -12.26 -3.97
N ILE A 148 18.48 -12.59 -3.45
CA ILE A 148 18.27 -12.94 -2.05
C ILE A 148 19.14 -14.15 -1.65
N ASN A 149 19.20 -15.18 -2.50
CA ASN A 149 19.98 -16.39 -2.23
C ASN A 149 21.49 -16.12 -2.25
N SER A 150 21.97 -15.30 -3.19
CA SER A 150 23.41 -14.97 -3.30
C SER A 150 23.91 -14.13 -2.13
N GLY A 151 23.05 -13.28 -1.54
CA GLY A 151 23.37 -12.50 -0.36
C GLY A 151 23.56 -13.35 0.91
N GLY A 152 22.89 -14.50 1.00
CA GLY A 152 22.98 -15.38 2.18
C GLY A 152 22.64 -14.64 3.48
N ILE A 153 23.34 -14.99 4.57
CA ILE A 153 23.07 -14.42 5.90
C ILE A 153 23.72 -13.05 6.07
N LEU A 154 24.96 -12.87 5.60
CA LEU A 154 25.78 -11.69 5.85
C LEU A 154 25.90 -10.72 4.68
N GLY A 155 25.42 -11.10 3.50
CA GLY A 155 25.54 -10.31 2.27
C GLY A 155 26.83 -10.57 1.50
N SER A 156 26.84 -10.18 0.22
CA SER A 156 28.00 -10.25 -0.66
C SER A 156 28.96 -9.07 -0.50
N GLY A 157 28.55 -8.00 0.15
CA GLY A 157 29.26 -6.73 0.30
C GLY A 157 28.52 -5.55 -0.33
N TYR A 158 28.69 -4.38 0.27
CA TYR A 158 28.07 -3.15 -0.22
C TYR A 158 28.63 -2.76 -1.60
N GLY A 159 27.77 -2.64 -2.59
CA GLY A 159 28.17 -2.33 -3.97
C GLY A 159 28.51 -3.55 -4.83
N ASP A 160 28.63 -4.76 -4.25
CA ASP A 160 29.03 -5.98 -4.95
C ASP A 160 27.86 -6.80 -5.50
N SER A 161 26.67 -6.21 -5.58
CA SER A 161 25.51 -6.86 -6.18
C SER A 161 25.71 -7.12 -7.67
N LYS A 162 25.59 -8.37 -8.09
CA LYS A 162 25.61 -8.76 -9.49
C LYS A 162 24.26 -8.52 -10.16
N GLN A 163 23.17 -8.73 -9.42
CA GLN A 163 21.82 -8.62 -9.96
C GLN A 163 21.46 -7.16 -10.28
N LYS A 164 21.88 -6.21 -9.46
CA LYS A 164 21.64 -4.77 -9.63
C LYS A 164 22.19 -4.23 -10.96
N TYR A 165 23.36 -4.68 -11.37
CA TYR A 165 24.05 -4.12 -12.54
C TYR A 165 23.76 -4.88 -13.85
N LEU A 166 23.45 -6.19 -13.78
CA LEU A 166 23.49 -7.03 -14.96
C LEU A 166 22.14 -7.66 -15.32
N TYR A 167 21.28 -7.97 -14.34
CA TYR A 167 20.19 -8.90 -14.60
C TYR A 167 18.80 -8.43 -14.14
N LEU A 168 18.71 -7.61 -13.08
CA LEU A 168 17.43 -7.27 -12.46
C LEU A 168 16.88 -5.93 -12.97
N PRO A 169 15.88 -5.94 -13.86
CA PRO A 169 15.16 -4.72 -14.19
C PRO A 169 14.44 -4.18 -12.95
N GLU A 170 14.29 -2.85 -12.86
CA GLU A 170 13.60 -2.20 -11.73
C GLU A 170 14.25 -2.48 -10.36
N ALA A 171 15.57 -2.72 -10.33
CA ALA A 171 16.33 -2.98 -9.11
C ALA A 171 16.22 -1.85 -8.08
N HIS A 172 16.07 -0.59 -8.54
CA HIS A 172 16.00 0.59 -7.69
C HIS A 172 14.57 0.95 -7.24
N THR A 173 13.56 0.33 -7.82
CA THR A 173 12.14 0.58 -7.56
C THR A 173 11.53 -0.53 -6.73
N ASP A 174 10.86 -1.47 -7.34
CA ASP A 174 10.09 -2.50 -6.65
C ASP A 174 10.91 -3.71 -6.18
N PHE A 175 12.14 -3.93 -6.70
CA PHE A 175 13.05 -4.99 -6.27
C PHE A 175 14.18 -4.54 -5.33
N ILE A 176 14.15 -3.31 -4.85
CA ILE A 176 15.22 -2.78 -3.97
C ILE A 176 15.48 -3.64 -2.74
N TYR A 177 14.45 -4.28 -2.18
CA TYR A 177 14.60 -5.19 -1.05
C TYR A 177 15.50 -6.39 -1.37
N ALA A 178 15.33 -6.98 -2.57
CA ALA A 178 16.18 -8.10 -2.99
C ALA A 178 17.64 -7.69 -3.12
N ILE A 179 17.91 -6.48 -3.63
CA ILE A 179 19.25 -5.92 -3.73
C ILE A 179 19.87 -5.64 -2.36
N ILE A 180 19.07 -5.09 -1.43
CA ILE A 180 19.55 -4.87 -0.04
C ILE A 180 19.95 -6.19 0.62
N VAL A 181 19.14 -7.24 0.42
CA VAL A 181 19.47 -8.57 0.97
C VAL A 181 20.68 -9.17 0.25
N GLU A 182 20.86 -8.97 -1.06
CA GLU A 182 22.06 -9.41 -1.78
C GLU A 182 23.33 -8.78 -1.22
N GLU A 183 23.32 -7.44 -1.03
CA GLU A 183 24.50 -6.71 -0.57
C GLU A 183 24.77 -6.82 0.94
N MET A 184 23.70 -6.74 1.75
CA MET A 184 23.80 -6.60 3.23
C MET A 184 23.39 -7.86 4.00
N GLY A 185 22.83 -8.86 3.32
CA GLY A 185 22.42 -10.12 3.90
C GLY A 185 21.02 -10.14 4.50
N LEU A 186 20.57 -11.35 4.81
CA LEU A 186 19.22 -11.62 5.32
C LEU A 186 19.00 -10.97 6.70
N ILE A 187 20.02 -10.86 7.54
CA ILE A 187 19.92 -10.21 8.86
C ILE A 187 19.42 -8.78 8.71
N ILE A 188 20.03 -7.99 7.83
CA ILE A 188 19.61 -6.61 7.56
C ILE A 188 18.22 -6.56 6.94
N GLY A 189 17.90 -7.50 6.04
CA GLY A 189 16.54 -7.63 5.48
C GLY A 189 15.48 -7.82 6.58
N ILE A 190 15.73 -8.68 7.57
CA ILE A 190 14.83 -8.90 8.71
C ILE A 190 14.74 -7.65 9.59
N ILE A 191 15.85 -6.97 9.87
CA ILE A 191 15.86 -5.72 10.66
C ILE A 191 14.97 -4.66 9.99
N ILE A 192 15.04 -4.51 8.66
CA ILE A 192 14.18 -3.58 7.92
C ILE A 192 12.70 -3.91 8.12
N ILE A 193 12.32 -5.18 8.06
CA ILE A 193 10.93 -5.61 8.30
C ILE A 193 10.51 -5.29 9.74
N LEU A 194 11.37 -5.52 10.72
CA LEU A 194 11.10 -5.18 12.13
C LEU A 194 10.93 -3.66 12.33
N VAL A 195 11.72 -2.84 11.65
CA VAL A 195 11.58 -1.37 11.69
C VAL A 195 10.23 -0.94 11.13
N TYR A 196 9.77 -1.52 10.00
CA TYR A 196 8.42 -1.25 9.50
C TYR A 196 7.33 -1.66 10.49
N PHE A 197 7.46 -2.82 11.10
CA PHE A 197 6.51 -3.28 12.11
C PHE A 197 6.42 -2.30 13.29
N ILE A 198 7.57 -1.88 13.83
CA ILE A 198 7.65 -0.90 14.94
C ILE A 198 7.02 0.44 14.50
N MET A 199 7.31 0.92 13.29
CA MET A 199 6.77 2.17 12.77
C MET A 199 5.23 2.12 12.66
N VAL A 200 4.68 1.08 12.02
CA VAL A 200 3.24 0.89 11.89
C VAL A 200 2.58 0.77 13.26
N TRP A 201 3.17 0.00 14.17
CA TRP A 201 2.68 -0.14 15.55
C TRP A 201 2.66 1.19 16.29
N ARG A 202 3.72 2.01 16.18
CA ARG A 202 3.78 3.35 16.79
C ARG A 202 2.70 4.28 16.24
N ILE A 203 2.46 4.28 14.93
CA ILE A 203 1.38 5.08 14.31
C ILE A 203 0.01 4.66 14.86
N ILE A 204 -0.25 3.35 14.97
CA ILE A 204 -1.48 2.81 15.55
C ILE A 204 -1.64 3.25 17.02
N MET A 205 -0.56 3.24 17.80
CA MET A 205 -0.59 3.68 19.21
C MET A 205 -0.91 5.17 19.35
N ILE A 206 -0.42 6.03 18.43
CA ILE A 206 -0.80 7.44 18.38
C ILE A 206 -2.30 7.57 18.08
N GLY A 207 -2.81 6.82 17.11
CA GLY A 207 -4.23 6.81 16.78
C GLY A 207 -5.13 6.34 17.93
N LYS A 208 -4.72 5.27 18.64
CA LYS A 208 -5.46 4.78 19.82
C LYS A 208 -5.60 5.82 20.94
N LYS A 209 -4.63 6.71 21.09
CA LYS A 209 -4.64 7.79 22.08
C LYS A 209 -5.33 9.06 21.59
N SER A 210 -5.82 9.07 20.35
CA SER A 210 -6.42 10.28 19.79
C SER A 210 -7.75 10.62 20.47
N TYR A 211 -7.88 11.88 20.89
CA TYR A 211 -9.08 12.42 21.54
C TYR A 211 -10.25 12.63 20.55
N ASN A 212 -9.96 12.66 19.23
CA ASN A 212 -10.96 12.84 18.19
C ASN A 212 -10.91 11.70 17.16
N ILE A 213 -12.07 11.43 16.55
CA ILE A 213 -12.21 10.36 15.57
C ILE A 213 -11.41 10.64 14.30
N GLN A 214 -11.23 11.91 13.93
CA GLN A 214 -10.45 12.33 12.77
C GLN A 214 -9.00 11.88 12.88
N GLY A 215 -8.36 12.16 14.03
CA GLY A 215 -6.99 11.71 14.29
C GLY A 215 -6.86 10.19 14.35
N VAL A 216 -7.87 9.49 14.89
CA VAL A 216 -7.93 8.02 14.83
C VAL A 216 -7.88 7.55 13.39
N ILE A 217 -8.77 8.05 12.52
CA ILE A 217 -8.89 7.61 11.12
C ILE A 217 -7.61 7.93 10.34
N ILE A 218 -7.03 9.13 10.53
CA ILE A 218 -5.77 9.50 9.88
C ILE A 218 -4.66 8.52 10.25
N CYS A 219 -4.45 8.26 11.54
CA CYS A 219 -3.38 7.37 11.98
C CYS A 219 -3.56 5.94 11.46
N TYR A 220 -4.75 5.38 11.56
CA TYR A 220 -5.00 4.03 11.07
C TYR A 220 -4.99 3.95 9.53
N GLY A 221 -5.48 4.99 8.85
CA GLY A 221 -5.40 5.09 7.39
C GLY A 221 -3.95 5.11 6.91
N VAL A 222 -3.08 5.93 7.54
CA VAL A 222 -1.65 5.97 7.21
C VAL A 222 -0.93 4.68 7.61
N ALA A 223 -1.25 4.10 8.75
CA ALA A 223 -0.69 2.81 9.16
C ALA A 223 -1.02 1.71 8.14
N SER A 224 -2.28 1.64 7.70
CA SER A 224 -2.71 0.67 6.67
C SER A 224 -2.10 0.95 5.30
N TYR A 225 -1.92 2.23 4.92
CA TYR A 225 -1.21 2.63 3.70
C TYR A 225 0.22 2.09 3.68
N ILE A 226 1.00 2.34 4.74
CA ILE A 226 2.39 1.87 4.84
C ILE A 226 2.44 0.34 4.89
N ALA A 227 1.62 -0.29 5.75
CA ALA A 227 1.58 -1.73 5.88
C ALA A 227 1.22 -2.43 4.56
N ALA A 228 0.22 -1.91 3.83
CA ALA A 228 -0.18 -2.45 2.54
C ALA A 228 0.95 -2.35 1.50
N HIS A 229 1.65 -1.21 1.41
CA HIS A 229 2.81 -1.07 0.53
C HIS A 229 3.89 -2.10 0.84
N VAL A 230 4.28 -2.24 2.11
CA VAL A 230 5.30 -3.21 2.54
C VAL A 230 4.88 -4.64 2.22
N MET A 231 3.64 -5.03 2.59
CA MET A 231 3.14 -6.39 2.38
C MET A 231 3.03 -6.74 0.89
N ILE A 232 2.54 -5.82 0.07
CA ILE A 232 2.36 -6.05 -1.37
C ILE A 232 3.71 -6.07 -2.09
N ASN A 233 4.65 -5.17 -1.74
CA ASN A 233 5.99 -5.19 -2.32
C ASN A 233 6.73 -6.48 -1.96
N LEU A 234 6.90 -6.75 -0.66
CA LEU A 234 7.61 -7.94 -0.19
C LEU A 234 6.95 -9.24 -0.66
N GLY A 235 5.61 -9.30 -0.63
CA GLY A 235 4.87 -10.45 -1.13
C GLY A 235 5.11 -10.72 -2.62
N GLY A 236 5.22 -9.66 -3.43
CA GLY A 236 5.57 -9.75 -4.87
C GLY A 236 7.01 -10.17 -5.10
N VAL A 237 7.96 -9.55 -4.38
CA VAL A 237 9.40 -9.88 -4.47
C VAL A 237 9.68 -11.32 -4.02
N LEU A 238 9.00 -11.78 -2.97
CA LEU A 238 9.13 -13.15 -2.44
C LEU A 238 8.26 -14.17 -3.19
N GLY A 239 7.52 -13.77 -4.24
CA GLY A 239 6.69 -14.66 -5.04
C GLY A 239 5.52 -15.30 -4.29
N VAL A 240 5.08 -14.70 -3.18
CA VAL A 240 3.91 -15.14 -2.40
C VAL A 240 2.61 -14.66 -3.05
N ILE A 241 2.65 -13.46 -3.64
CA ILE A 241 1.54 -12.86 -4.39
C ILE A 241 2.04 -12.40 -5.78
N PRO A 242 1.13 -12.10 -6.72
CA PRO A 242 1.51 -11.54 -8.02
C PRO A 242 2.33 -10.26 -7.89
N LEU A 243 3.35 -10.10 -8.75
CA LEU A 243 4.16 -8.89 -8.80
C LEU A 243 3.31 -7.71 -9.30
N THR A 244 3.24 -6.65 -8.51
CA THR A 244 2.40 -5.48 -8.80
C THR A 244 3.19 -4.23 -9.19
N GLY A 245 4.50 -4.17 -8.88
CA GLY A 245 5.32 -2.98 -9.10
C GLY A 245 5.06 -1.87 -8.08
N VAL A 246 4.54 -2.20 -6.90
CA VAL A 246 4.32 -1.25 -5.80
C VAL A 246 5.66 -0.96 -5.12
N PRO A 247 6.01 0.33 -4.91
CA PRO A 247 7.28 0.69 -4.28
C PRO A 247 7.31 0.35 -2.79
N LEU A 248 8.52 0.04 -2.27
CA LEU A 248 8.79 -0.16 -0.86
C LEU A 248 9.02 1.20 -0.17
N PRO A 249 8.25 1.57 0.87
CA PRO A 249 8.40 2.86 1.55
C PRO A 249 9.84 3.14 2.00
N PHE A 250 10.32 4.37 1.81
CA PHE A 250 11.65 4.91 2.15
C PHE A 250 12.85 4.32 1.39
N TYR A 251 12.74 3.18 0.75
CA TYR A 251 13.85 2.52 0.05
C TYR A 251 13.74 2.63 -1.47
N SER A 252 12.52 2.49 -2.00
CA SER A 252 12.30 2.57 -3.43
C SER A 252 12.52 3.98 -3.98
N TYR A 253 13.19 4.06 -5.12
CA TYR A 253 13.30 5.29 -5.86
C TYR A 253 11.92 5.72 -6.39
N GLY A 254 11.50 6.97 -6.07
CA GLY A 254 10.21 7.50 -6.52
C GLY A 254 9.87 8.83 -5.84
N GLY A 255 10.04 9.95 -6.58
CA GLY A 255 9.86 11.31 -6.02
C GLY A 255 8.45 11.56 -5.51
N SER A 256 7.41 11.33 -6.32
CA SER A 256 6.01 11.55 -5.94
C SER A 256 5.55 10.65 -4.81
N PHE A 257 6.01 9.39 -4.81
CA PHE A 257 5.71 8.45 -3.73
C PHE A 257 6.32 8.91 -2.40
N MET A 258 7.60 9.31 -2.40
CA MET A 258 8.29 9.78 -1.20
C MET A 258 7.65 11.04 -0.62
N ILE A 259 7.35 12.04 -1.47
CA ILE A 259 6.67 13.26 -1.05
C ILE A 259 5.33 12.93 -0.40
N ASN A 260 4.53 12.07 -1.03
CA ASN A 260 3.23 11.67 -0.50
C ASN A 260 3.35 10.95 0.86
N LEU A 261 4.34 10.06 1.00
CA LEU A 261 4.63 9.37 2.25
C LEU A 261 4.99 10.33 3.39
N LEU A 262 5.83 11.33 3.10
CA LEU A 262 6.20 12.37 4.07
C LEU A 262 4.98 13.22 4.47
N ILE A 263 4.09 13.56 3.55
CA ILE A 263 2.83 14.24 3.84
C ILE A 263 1.98 13.39 4.78
N CYS A 264 1.83 12.10 4.53
CA CYS A 264 1.11 11.19 5.42
C CYS A 264 1.68 11.19 6.84
N LEU A 265 3.00 11.11 6.98
CA LEU A 265 3.67 11.14 8.28
C LEU A 265 3.52 12.49 8.99
N ALA A 266 3.50 13.60 8.25
CA ALA A 266 3.24 14.92 8.80
C ALA A 266 1.85 15.01 9.44
N PHE A 267 0.82 14.42 8.83
CA PHE A 267 -0.51 14.32 9.43
C PHE A 267 -0.53 13.47 10.71
N VAL A 268 0.19 12.35 10.73
CA VAL A 268 0.34 11.53 11.96
C VAL A 268 1.04 12.33 13.05
N GLN A 269 2.13 13.04 12.70
CA GLN A 269 2.85 13.89 13.65
C GLN A 269 1.96 15.02 14.19
N ARG A 270 1.16 15.65 13.33
CA ARG A 270 0.17 16.66 13.76
C ARG A 270 -0.82 16.09 14.77
N THR A 271 -1.37 14.90 14.51
CA THR A 271 -2.25 14.19 15.44
C THR A 271 -1.56 13.93 16.79
N CYS A 272 -0.29 13.52 16.77
CA CYS A 272 0.48 13.29 17.99
C CYS A 272 0.63 14.58 18.84
N VAL A 273 0.93 15.71 18.18
CA VAL A 273 1.04 17.03 18.85
C VAL A 273 -0.29 17.46 19.46
N GLU A 274 -1.39 17.32 18.71
CA GLU A 274 -2.73 17.67 19.18
C GLU A 274 -3.16 16.83 20.39
N ASN A 275 -2.84 15.54 20.40
CA ASN A 275 -3.09 14.67 21.55
C ASN A 275 -2.36 15.17 22.81
N LYS A 276 -1.07 15.53 22.68
CA LYS A 276 -0.30 16.07 23.81
C LYS A 276 -0.86 17.39 24.34
N ILE A 277 -1.24 18.30 23.45
CA ILE A 277 -1.86 19.58 23.84
C ILE A 277 -3.17 19.34 24.58
N PHE A 278 -3.97 18.39 24.13
CA PHE A 278 -5.22 18.02 24.76
C PHE A 278 -4.98 17.43 26.17
N GLU A 279 -4.05 16.49 26.31
CA GLU A 279 -3.66 15.89 27.59
C GLU A 279 -3.21 16.96 28.58
N GLN A 280 -2.34 17.90 28.17
CA GLN A 280 -1.86 19.00 29.03
C GLN A 280 -3.00 19.90 29.52
N LYS A 281 -3.95 20.27 28.66
CA LYS A 281 -5.10 21.08 29.03
C LYS A 281 -6.02 20.41 30.06
N HIS A 282 -6.10 19.09 30.06
CA HIS A 282 -6.91 18.32 31.00
C HIS A 282 -6.21 17.99 32.31
N LEU A 283 -4.86 18.04 32.36
CA LEU A 283 -4.07 17.86 33.56
C LEU A 283 -4.00 19.16 34.41
N ILE A 284 -4.28 20.31 33.81
CA ILE A 284 -4.25 21.64 34.49
C ILE A 284 -5.63 22.04 35.08
N ARG A 285 -6.67 21.27 34.79
CA ARG A 285 -8.01 21.39 35.39
C ARG A 285 -8.25 20.35 36.48
#